data_2fcdac099a2dbaa9daaedbf715b257c8
#
_entry.id   2fcdac099a2dbaa9daaedbf715b257c8
#
_cell.length_a   1.000
_cell.length_b   1.000
_cell.length_c   1.000
_cell.angle_alpha   90.00
_cell.angle_beta   90.00
_cell.angle_gamma   90.00
#
_symmetry.space_group_name_H-M   'P 1'
#
loop_
_entity.id
_entity.type
_entity.pdbx_description
1 polymer ?
#
loop_
_entity_poly.entity_id
_entity_poly.type
_entity_poly.pdbx_seq_one_letter_code
_entity_poly.pdbx_strand_id
1 'polypeptide(L)'
;MQITDPVADMLTRIRNANSAKHETVDVPASNLKKAIAQILLDEGYIKAFNVVENGNQGVIHITLKYLAKKQPVLTGLRRVSKPGLRVYAGAEEMPRVLMGLGIAIVSTSKCVMTDKKARENHIGGEVLAFVW
;
A
#
# COMPACT_ATOMS: atom_id res chain seq x y z
N MET A 1 -7.88 19.37 -17.19
CA MET A 1 -6.82 18.38 -16.96
C MET A 1 -7.22 17.42 -15.86
N GLN A 2 -7.20 16.14 -16.13
CA GLN A 2 -7.51 15.15 -15.11
C GLN A 2 -6.28 14.85 -14.28
N ILE A 3 -6.43 14.95 -12.97
CA ILE A 3 -5.38 14.56 -12.04
C ILE A 3 -5.59 13.08 -11.74
N THR A 4 -4.59 12.25 -12.06
CA THR A 4 -4.64 10.83 -11.78
C THR A 4 -3.87 10.51 -10.51
N ASP A 5 -4.38 9.56 -9.73
CA ASP A 5 -3.70 9.05 -8.53
C ASP A 5 -3.60 7.54 -8.64
N PRO A 6 -2.49 7.02 -9.22
CA PRO A 6 -2.32 5.58 -9.39
C PRO A 6 -2.30 4.82 -8.07
N VAL A 7 -1.79 5.43 -7.01
CA VAL A 7 -1.78 4.78 -5.68
C VAL A 7 -3.20 4.65 -5.15
N ALA A 8 -4.01 5.70 -5.25
CA ALA A 8 -5.41 5.64 -4.84
C ALA A 8 -6.18 4.59 -5.64
N ASP A 9 -5.92 4.50 -6.94
CA ASP A 9 -6.53 3.48 -7.80
C ASP A 9 -6.18 2.08 -7.32
N MET A 10 -4.91 1.82 -7.01
CA MET A 10 -4.47 0.54 -6.46
C MET A 10 -5.19 0.20 -5.17
N LEU A 11 -5.23 1.15 -4.22
CA LEU A 11 -5.89 0.95 -2.94
C LEU A 11 -7.39 0.68 -3.11
N THR A 12 -8.03 1.38 -4.02
CA THR A 12 -9.45 1.21 -4.31
C THR A 12 -9.73 -0.18 -4.91
N ARG A 13 -8.88 -0.63 -5.84
CA ARG A 13 -9.02 -1.97 -6.43
C ARG A 13 -8.90 -3.06 -5.37
N ILE A 14 -7.91 -2.93 -4.48
CA ILE A 14 -7.72 -3.89 -3.40
C ILE A 14 -8.91 -3.85 -2.44
N ARG A 15 -9.37 -2.65 -2.06
CA ARG A 15 -10.51 -2.48 -1.17
C ARG A 15 -11.77 -3.13 -1.74
N ASN A 16 -12.07 -2.87 -3.02
CA ASN A 16 -13.25 -3.41 -3.68
C ASN A 16 -13.19 -4.93 -3.79
N ALA A 17 -12.03 -5.47 -4.17
CA ALA A 17 -11.84 -6.91 -4.26
C ALA A 17 -12.00 -7.59 -2.90
N ASN A 18 -11.48 -6.96 -1.85
CA ASN A 18 -11.61 -7.43 -0.47
C ASN A 18 -13.09 -7.46 -0.03
N SER A 19 -13.83 -6.39 -0.31
CA SER A 19 -15.25 -6.29 0.04
C SER A 19 -16.09 -7.31 -0.72
N ALA A 20 -15.75 -7.58 -1.97
CA ALA A 20 -16.43 -8.59 -2.79
C ALA A 20 -15.91 -10.01 -2.51
N LYS A 21 -14.92 -10.15 -1.64
CA LYS A 21 -14.32 -11.44 -1.27
C LYS A 21 -13.71 -12.19 -2.45
N HIS A 22 -13.13 -11.45 -3.40
CA HIS A 22 -12.37 -12.02 -4.51
C HIS A 22 -11.07 -12.61 -3.99
N GLU A 23 -10.60 -13.68 -4.61
CA GLU A 23 -9.32 -14.29 -4.24
C GLU A 23 -8.14 -13.48 -4.75
N THR A 24 -8.28 -12.84 -5.90
CA THR A 24 -7.21 -12.10 -6.57
C THR A 24 -7.71 -10.76 -7.08
N VAL A 25 -6.75 -9.87 -7.34
CA VAL A 25 -7.02 -8.57 -7.97
C VAL A 25 -5.81 -8.18 -8.81
N ASP A 26 -6.07 -7.59 -9.98
CA ASP A 26 -5.03 -7.11 -10.88
C ASP A 26 -4.94 -5.59 -10.84
N VAL A 27 -3.71 -5.10 -10.80
CA VAL A 27 -3.41 -3.66 -10.76
C VAL A 27 -2.36 -3.36 -11.81
N PRO A 28 -2.52 -2.30 -12.61
CA PRO A 28 -1.46 -1.90 -13.54
C PRO A 28 -0.15 -1.66 -12.78
N ALA A 29 0.95 -2.19 -13.30
CA ALA A 29 2.23 -2.18 -12.59
C ALA A 29 2.95 -0.83 -12.69
N SER A 30 3.67 -0.48 -11.63
CA SER A 30 4.69 0.57 -11.63
C SER A 30 5.67 0.24 -10.52
N ASN A 31 6.84 0.86 -10.54
CA ASN A 31 7.83 0.60 -9.50
C ASN A 31 7.31 0.94 -8.11
N LEU A 32 6.59 2.05 -7.99
CA LEU A 32 5.98 2.46 -6.72
C LEU A 32 4.95 1.43 -6.23
N LYS A 33 4.06 1.00 -7.12
CA LYS A 33 3.02 0.02 -6.75
C LYS A 33 3.62 -1.34 -6.41
N LYS A 34 4.69 -1.76 -7.08
CA LYS A 34 5.41 -3.00 -6.74
C LYS A 34 6.00 -2.91 -5.34
N ALA A 35 6.57 -1.76 -4.98
CA ALA A 35 7.11 -1.53 -3.64
C ALA A 35 6.01 -1.58 -2.58
N ILE A 36 4.85 -1.00 -2.86
CA ILE A 36 3.69 -1.06 -1.97
C ILE A 36 3.22 -2.51 -1.80
N ALA A 37 3.13 -3.27 -2.88
CA ALA A 37 2.73 -4.68 -2.82
C ALA A 37 3.70 -5.50 -1.98
N GLN A 38 5.00 -5.23 -2.12
CA GLN A 38 6.02 -5.92 -1.33
C GLN A 38 5.85 -5.64 0.17
N ILE A 39 5.56 -4.39 0.54
CA ILE A 39 5.31 -4.03 1.93
C ILE A 39 4.06 -4.76 2.46
N LEU A 40 2.99 -4.79 1.68
CA LEU A 40 1.77 -5.50 2.09
C LEU A 40 2.03 -6.99 2.31
N LEU A 41 2.88 -7.60 1.48
CA LEU A 41 3.27 -8.99 1.64
C LEU A 41 4.13 -9.19 2.89
N ASP A 42 5.15 -8.36 3.08
CA ASP A 42 6.06 -8.45 4.21
C ASP A 42 5.34 -8.27 5.55
N GLU A 43 4.33 -7.41 5.57
CA GLU A 43 3.55 -7.15 6.79
C GLU A 43 2.38 -8.11 6.96
N GLY A 44 2.19 -9.05 6.03
CA GLY A 44 1.20 -10.10 6.15
C GLY A 44 -0.22 -9.71 5.80
N TYR A 45 -0.41 -8.62 5.04
CA TYR A 45 -1.74 -8.18 4.62
C TYR A 45 -2.25 -8.87 3.36
N ILE A 46 -1.35 -9.36 2.51
CA ILE A 46 -1.69 -10.14 1.33
C ILE A 46 -0.96 -11.47 1.37
N LYS A 47 -1.48 -12.45 0.63
CA LYS A 47 -0.91 -13.80 0.60
C LYS A 47 0.31 -13.88 -0.32
N ALA A 48 0.22 -13.25 -1.48
CA ALA A 48 1.29 -13.26 -2.48
C ALA A 48 1.01 -12.23 -3.56
N PHE A 49 2.03 -11.90 -4.34
CA PHE A 49 1.83 -11.15 -5.58
C PHE A 49 2.87 -11.58 -6.60
N ASN A 50 2.55 -11.40 -7.87
CA ASN A 50 3.52 -11.56 -8.94
C ASN A 50 3.25 -10.53 -10.02
N VAL A 51 4.27 -10.22 -10.81
CA VAL A 51 4.17 -9.26 -11.89
C VAL A 51 4.12 -10.04 -13.20
N VAL A 52 3.06 -9.79 -13.97
CA VAL A 52 2.86 -10.41 -15.27
C VAL A 52 3.08 -9.35 -16.34
N GLU A 53 4.00 -9.59 -17.26
CA GLU A 53 4.26 -8.65 -18.33
C GLU A 53 3.24 -8.84 -19.44
N ASN A 54 2.69 -7.71 -19.92
CA ASN A 54 1.68 -7.72 -20.98
C ASN A 54 2.06 -6.80 -22.14
N GLY A 55 3.35 -6.64 -22.38
CA GLY A 55 3.87 -5.87 -23.50
C GLY A 55 4.24 -4.43 -23.17
N ASN A 56 3.57 -3.78 -22.22
CA ASN A 56 3.85 -2.39 -21.83
C ASN A 56 4.41 -2.32 -20.41
N GLN A 57 3.60 -1.88 -19.47
CA GLN A 57 4.06 -1.70 -18.10
C GLN A 57 3.87 -2.95 -17.22
N GLY A 58 3.07 -3.90 -17.68
CA GLY A 58 2.77 -5.10 -16.90
C GLY A 58 1.60 -4.92 -15.95
N VAL A 59 1.28 -6.01 -15.26
CA VAL A 59 0.18 -6.08 -14.30
C VAL A 59 0.68 -6.73 -13.04
N ILE A 60 0.36 -6.17 -11.88
CA ILE A 60 0.59 -6.80 -10.59
C ILE A 60 -0.63 -7.65 -10.27
N HIS A 61 -0.41 -8.96 -10.18
CA HIS A 61 -1.45 -9.93 -9.81
C HIS A 61 -1.32 -10.20 -8.33
N ILE A 62 -2.28 -9.72 -7.54
CA ILE A 62 -2.25 -9.81 -6.07
C ILE A 62 -3.20 -10.90 -5.62
N THR A 63 -2.71 -11.81 -4.79
CA THR A 63 -3.54 -12.82 -4.14
C THR A 63 -3.88 -12.32 -2.73
N LEU A 64 -5.14 -12.09 -2.48
CA LEU A 64 -5.62 -11.56 -1.22
C LEU A 64 -5.59 -12.63 -0.12
N LYS A 65 -5.52 -12.19 1.13
CA LYS A 65 -5.43 -13.08 2.28
C LYS A 65 -6.70 -12.99 3.11
N TYR A 66 -7.25 -14.14 3.46
CA TYR A 66 -8.45 -14.22 4.28
C TYR A 66 -8.23 -15.14 5.47
N LEU A 67 -8.90 -14.83 6.57
CA LEU A 67 -8.99 -15.70 7.73
C LEU A 67 -10.12 -16.71 7.51
N ALA A 68 -10.38 -17.56 8.50
CA ALA A 68 -11.51 -18.49 8.47
C ALA A 68 -12.83 -17.74 8.18
N LYS A 69 -13.74 -18.37 7.44
CA LYS A 69 -15.04 -17.80 7.04
C LYS A 69 -14.89 -16.57 6.13
N LYS A 70 -13.82 -16.53 5.35
CA LYS A 70 -13.52 -15.46 4.38
C LYS A 70 -13.51 -14.05 4.97
N GLN A 71 -13.03 -13.92 6.21
CA GLN A 71 -12.79 -12.61 6.80
C GLN A 71 -11.50 -12.03 6.25
N PRO A 72 -11.51 -10.82 5.65
CA PRO A 72 -10.28 -10.22 5.14
C PRO A 72 -9.28 -9.95 6.26
N VAL A 73 -8.01 -10.24 6.02
CA VAL A 73 -6.93 -9.83 6.91
C VAL A 73 -6.75 -8.32 6.85
N LEU A 74 -6.85 -7.79 5.63
CA LEU A 74 -6.77 -6.35 5.39
C LEU A 74 -8.12 -5.72 5.73
N THR A 75 -8.15 -4.90 6.78
CA THR A 75 -9.38 -4.30 7.28
C THR A 75 -9.66 -2.95 6.63
N GLY A 76 -8.64 -2.13 6.45
CA GLY A 76 -8.82 -0.81 5.86
C GLY A 76 -7.60 -0.30 5.14
N LEU A 77 -7.84 0.59 4.20
CA LEU A 77 -6.85 1.27 3.39
C LEU A 77 -7.28 2.72 3.24
N ARG A 78 -6.36 3.65 3.53
CA ARG A 78 -6.66 5.07 3.41
C ARG A 78 -5.52 5.79 2.71
N ARG A 79 -5.85 6.50 1.62
CA ARG A 79 -4.90 7.38 0.94
C ARG A 79 -4.68 8.63 1.80
N VAL A 80 -3.44 8.98 2.08
CA VAL A 80 -3.10 10.15 2.89
C VAL A 80 -2.58 11.28 2.01
N SER A 81 -1.42 11.11 1.40
CA SER A 81 -0.84 12.11 0.49
C SER A 81 -1.48 11.98 -0.88
N LYS A 82 -1.96 13.07 -1.43
CA LYS A 82 -2.66 13.09 -2.73
C LYS A 82 -1.97 14.05 -3.68
N PRO A 83 -2.13 13.90 -5.01
CA PRO A 83 -1.48 14.79 -5.97
C PRO A 83 -1.73 16.27 -5.74
N GLY A 84 -2.91 16.67 -5.29
CA GLY A 84 -3.22 18.07 -4.99
C GLY A 84 -2.92 18.50 -3.57
N LEU A 85 -2.54 17.57 -2.70
CA LEU A 85 -2.33 17.85 -1.29
C LEU A 85 -1.33 16.84 -0.72
N ARG A 86 -0.05 17.11 -0.87
CA ARG A 86 1.01 16.23 -0.39
C ARG A 86 1.17 16.32 1.12
N VAL A 87 1.42 15.19 1.77
CA VAL A 87 1.59 15.08 3.22
C VAL A 87 2.96 14.48 3.53
N TYR A 88 3.78 15.22 4.26
CA TYR A 88 5.11 14.79 4.65
C TYR A 88 5.22 14.74 6.18
N ALA A 89 6.10 13.88 6.68
CA ALA A 89 6.38 13.80 8.11
C ALA A 89 7.86 13.54 8.34
N GLY A 90 8.43 14.17 9.35
CA GLY A 90 9.78 13.86 9.81
C GLY A 90 9.80 12.55 10.57
N ALA A 91 10.99 12.01 10.81
CA ALA A 91 11.15 10.71 11.48
C ALA A 91 10.49 10.68 12.86
N GLU A 92 10.60 11.77 13.61
CA GLU A 92 10.03 11.86 14.95
C GLU A 92 8.53 12.10 14.95
N GLU A 93 8.00 12.64 13.85
CA GLU A 93 6.58 12.98 13.70
C GLU A 93 5.82 11.92 12.90
N MET A 94 6.47 10.81 12.59
CA MET A 94 5.88 9.77 11.75
C MET A 94 4.62 9.21 12.42
N PRO A 95 3.48 9.20 11.70
CA PRO A 95 2.22 8.76 12.31
C PRO A 95 2.22 7.27 12.65
N ARG A 96 1.48 6.94 13.69
CA ARG A 96 1.22 5.55 14.06
C ARG A 96 -0.23 5.23 13.74
N VAL A 97 -0.46 4.11 13.06
CA VAL A 97 -1.80 3.68 12.67
C VAL A 97 -2.31 2.70 13.71
N LEU A 98 -3.47 3.01 14.31
CA LEU A 98 -4.09 2.18 15.36
C LEU A 98 -3.08 1.81 16.46
N MET A 99 -2.33 2.80 16.94
CA MET A 99 -1.36 2.64 18.03
C MET A 99 -0.29 1.56 17.74
N GLY A 100 0.05 1.40 16.46
CA GLY A 100 1.07 0.43 16.02
C GLY A 100 0.52 -0.89 15.50
N LEU A 101 -0.79 -1.10 15.56
CA LEU A 101 -1.40 -2.32 15.00
C LEU A 101 -1.47 -2.30 13.48
N GLY A 102 -1.58 -1.11 12.89
CA GLY A 102 -1.51 -0.93 11.45
C GLY A 102 -0.17 -0.36 11.03
N ILE A 103 -0.05 -0.01 9.75
CA ILE A 103 1.16 0.59 9.19
C ILE A 103 0.84 1.85 8.39
N ALA A 104 1.81 2.75 8.31
CA ALA A 104 1.82 3.80 7.30
C ALA A 104 2.86 3.42 6.24
N ILE A 105 2.51 3.62 4.98
CA ILE A 105 3.44 3.40 3.88
C ILE A 105 4.04 4.75 3.53
N VAL A 106 5.37 4.86 3.59
CA VAL A 106 6.10 6.11 3.48
C VAL A 106 7.09 6.03 2.33
N SER A 107 7.09 7.05 1.47
CA SER A 107 8.08 7.19 0.42
C SER A 107 9.21 8.08 0.92
N THR A 108 10.40 7.52 1.03
CA THR A 108 11.58 8.23 1.54
C THR A 108 12.62 8.41 0.44
N SER A 109 13.68 9.17 0.74
CA SER A 109 14.78 9.34 -0.20
C SER A 109 15.54 8.04 -0.50
N LYS A 110 15.41 7.04 0.36
CA LYS A 110 16.06 5.74 0.16
C LYS A 110 15.15 4.75 -0.58
N CYS A 111 13.92 4.61 -0.12
CA CYS A 111 12.96 3.68 -0.71
C CYS A 111 11.60 3.89 -0.09
N VAL A 112 10.60 3.13 -0.57
CA VAL A 112 9.30 3.07 0.07
C VAL A 112 9.39 2.09 1.23
N MET A 113 8.95 2.50 2.41
CA MET A 113 9.06 1.70 3.63
C MET A 113 7.88 1.95 4.57
N THR A 114 7.79 1.17 5.64
CA THR A 114 6.78 1.40 6.69
C THR A 114 7.20 2.55 7.60
N ASP A 115 6.24 3.10 8.33
CA ASP A 115 6.50 4.13 9.36
C ASP A 115 7.51 3.62 10.41
N LYS A 116 7.41 2.36 10.78
CA LYS A 116 8.31 1.75 11.76
C LYS A 116 9.75 1.77 11.26
N LYS A 117 9.98 1.35 10.02
CA LYS A 117 11.32 1.37 9.43
C LYS A 117 11.84 2.81 9.26
N ALA A 118 10.97 3.73 8.89
CA ALA A 118 11.36 5.14 8.76
C ALA A 118 11.83 5.70 10.10
N ARG A 119 11.13 5.38 11.18
CA ARG A 119 11.55 5.79 12.53
C ARG A 119 12.88 5.14 12.93
N GLU A 120 13.05 3.86 12.68
CA GLU A 120 14.29 3.14 13.00
C GLU A 120 15.49 3.71 12.25
N ASN A 121 15.28 4.15 11.02
CA ASN A 121 16.35 4.73 10.18
C ASN A 121 16.49 6.24 10.35
N HIS A 122 15.70 6.86 11.24
CA HIS A 122 15.70 8.31 11.48
C HIS A 122 15.52 9.11 10.20
N ILE A 123 14.61 8.68 9.34
CA ILE A 123 14.34 9.29 8.05
C ILE A 123 12.87 9.66 7.93
N GLY A 124 12.60 10.84 7.40
CA GLY A 124 11.23 11.28 7.10
C GLY A 124 10.90 11.06 5.64
N GLY A 125 9.66 11.33 5.27
CA GLY A 125 9.23 11.20 3.90
C GLY A 125 7.77 11.55 3.69
N GLU A 126 7.28 11.23 2.50
CA GLU A 126 5.90 11.42 2.12
C GLU A 126 5.05 10.26 2.63
N VAL A 127 4.02 10.57 3.42
CA VAL A 127 3.11 9.56 3.95
C VAL A 127 2.07 9.24 2.88
N LEU A 128 2.23 8.10 2.23
CA LEU A 128 1.39 7.71 1.09
C LEU A 128 0.02 7.22 1.53
N ALA A 129 -0.03 6.31 2.48
CA ALA A 129 -1.27 5.65 2.86
C ALA A 129 -1.18 5.03 4.26
N PHE A 130 -2.34 4.80 4.86
CA PHE A 130 -2.49 4.00 6.07
C PHE A 130 -3.13 2.67 5.71
N VAL A 131 -2.65 1.60 6.34
CA VAL A 131 -3.16 0.23 6.13
C VAL A 131 -3.32 -0.43 7.50
N TRP A 132 -4.44 -1.11 7.67
CA TRP A 132 -4.68 -1.86 8.92
C TRP A 132 -5.59 -3.06 8.70
#